data_0d416daddb7888af78b0063d426a0855
#
_entry.id   0d416daddb7888af78b0063d426a0855
#
_cell.length_a   1.000
_cell.length_b   1.000
_cell.length_c   1.000
_cell.angle_alpha   90.00
_cell.angle_beta   90.00
_cell.angle_gamma   90.00
#
_symmetry.space_group_name_H-M   'P 1'
#
loop_
_entity.id
_entity.type
_entity.pdbx_description
1 polymer ?
#
loop_
_entity_poly.entity_id
_entity_poly.type
_entity_poly.pdbx_seq_one_letter_code
_entity_poly.pdbx_strand_id
1 'polypeptide(L)'
;MSTKFYHLLAVMTVAIWGTTFVWTKLLLQSGLSPAQIFLTRFTIAYLLLTAWMLVRQGTGIFSYHPQKGGAAPRIFRSQSWRDELRMLGLGVLGGSLYFMTENVALLHTTATNTSLIVCSCPLFTSIVLGCIYPAERLSRRGRWGTLLAFLGMILVVLNGRFVLQLSPLGDALALASCMSWVGYSLVIKTVSERYSALFLTRKVFFYGVLTILPWFLFGLESFPPLSILLRPAILGNLLFLGCVASMLCYLSWNKCMARLGAVTCTNWVYINPLTTILFAWLILDEPLTRCFLAGASLILFGLWIGTRHK
;
A
#
# COMPACT_ATOMS: atom_id res chain seq x y z
N MET A 1 14.99 13.06 12.84
CA MET A 1 15.33 12.47 11.53
C MET A 1 14.99 13.49 10.46
N SER A 2 15.85 13.64 9.44
CA SER A 2 15.68 14.66 8.39
C SER A 2 14.55 14.32 7.42
N THR A 3 13.98 15.31 6.74
CA THR A 3 12.97 15.13 5.69
C THR A 3 13.48 14.22 4.56
N LYS A 4 14.76 14.33 4.21
CA LYS A 4 15.42 13.48 3.20
C LYS A 4 15.36 12.00 3.56
N PHE A 5 15.48 11.66 4.85
CA PHE A 5 15.35 10.28 5.32
C PHE A 5 13.95 9.71 5.04
N TYR A 6 12.89 10.49 5.28
CA TYR A 6 11.53 10.02 5.02
C TYR A 6 11.21 9.87 3.53
N HIS A 7 11.78 10.71 2.66
CA HIS A 7 11.70 10.50 1.22
C HIS A 7 12.38 9.20 0.79
N LEU A 8 13.61 8.94 1.28
CA LEU A 8 14.31 7.68 0.99
C LEU A 8 13.52 6.47 1.52
N LEU A 9 12.98 6.57 2.74
CA LEU A 9 12.16 5.51 3.33
C LEU A 9 10.90 5.23 2.50
N ALA A 10 10.24 6.27 1.99
CA ALA A 10 9.07 6.12 1.11
C ALA A 10 9.45 5.43 -0.21
N VAL A 11 10.57 5.83 -0.84
CA VAL A 11 11.10 5.19 -2.06
C VAL A 11 11.38 3.70 -1.83
N MET A 12 12.09 3.36 -0.76
CA MET A 12 12.40 1.97 -0.42
C MET A 12 11.12 1.15 -0.16
N THR A 13 10.16 1.72 0.55
CA THR A 13 8.88 1.08 0.82
C THR A 13 8.14 0.74 -0.47
N VAL A 14 8.03 1.71 -1.37
CA VAL A 14 7.34 1.54 -2.65
C VAL A 14 8.11 0.59 -3.57
N ALA A 15 9.45 0.65 -3.58
CA ALA A 15 10.27 -0.29 -4.34
C ALA A 15 10.02 -1.74 -3.88
N ILE A 16 9.93 -2.00 -2.58
CA ILE A 16 9.55 -3.32 -2.05
C ILE A 16 8.13 -3.70 -2.48
N TRP A 17 7.16 -2.79 -2.39
CA TRP A 17 5.80 -3.07 -2.82
C TRP A 17 5.71 -3.42 -4.31
N GLY A 18 6.51 -2.78 -5.17
CA GLY A 18 6.58 -3.15 -6.59
C GLY A 18 7.00 -4.60 -6.81
N THR A 19 7.84 -5.18 -5.95
CA THR A 19 8.22 -6.60 -6.06
C THR A 19 7.10 -7.55 -5.65
N THR A 20 6.13 -7.10 -4.83
CA THR A 20 5.09 -7.99 -4.28
C THR A 20 4.17 -8.56 -5.33
N PHE A 21 4.01 -7.91 -6.48
CA PHE A 21 3.22 -8.45 -7.60
C PHE A 21 3.78 -9.79 -8.10
N VAL A 22 5.10 -9.90 -8.24
CA VAL A 22 5.76 -11.16 -8.65
C VAL A 22 5.57 -12.24 -7.59
N TRP A 23 5.83 -11.91 -6.32
CA TRP A 23 5.68 -12.83 -5.20
C TRP A 23 4.23 -13.31 -5.03
N THR A 24 3.25 -12.42 -5.18
CA THR A 24 1.83 -12.78 -5.13
C THR A 24 1.45 -13.69 -6.31
N LYS A 25 1.95 -13.42 -7.53
CA LYS A 25 1.73 -14.26 -8.70
C LYS A 25 2.22 -15.70 -8.48
N LEU A 26 3.39 -15.86 -7.90
CA LEU A 26 3.93 -17.19 -7.55
C LEU A 26 3.03 -17.93 -6.53
N LEU A 27 2.48 -17.23 -5.54
CA LEU A 27 1.55 -17.82 -4.57
C LEU A 27 0.21 -18.22 -5.21
N LEU A 28 -0.34 -17.39 -6.10
CA LEU A 28 -1.55 -17.72 -6.87
C LEU A 28 -1.33 -18.96 -7.72
N GLN A 29 -0.18 -19.07 -8.39
CA GLN A 29 0.19 -20.25 -9.17
C GLN A 29 0.36 -21.51 -8.32
N SER A 30 0.65 -21.38 -7.03
CA SER A 30 0.74 -22.52 -6.10
C SER A 30 -0.60 -23.04 -5.58
N GLY A 31 -1.72 -22.41 -6.00
CA GLY A 31 -3.08 -22.81 -5.65
C GLY A 31 -3.69 -22.05 -4.47
N LEU A 32 -3.04 -21.01 -3.94
CA LEU A 32 -3.63 -20.12 -2.95
C LEU A 32 -4.52 -19.07 -3.63
N SER A 33 -5.70 -18.82 -3.06
CA SER A 33 -6.58 -17.75 -3.54
C SER A 33 -6.10 -16.34 -3.09
N PRO A 34 -6.53 -15.27 -3.79
CA PRO A 34 -6.28 -13.88 -3.35
C PRO A 34 -6.66 -13.61 -1.90
N ALA A 35 -7.82 -14.12 -1.45
CA ALA A 35 -8.31 -13.93 -0.09
C ALA A 35 -7.45 -14.70 0.94
N GLN A 36 -7.03 -15.92 0.63
CA GLN A 36 -6.14 -16.72 1.46
C GLN A 36 -4.77 -16.05 1.65
N ILE A 37 -4.19 -15.51 0.57
CA ILE A 37 -2.92 -14.76 0.62
C ILE A 37 -3.08 -13.51 1.49
N PHE A 38 -4.16 -12.75 1.29
CA PHE A 38 -4.45 -11.55 2.09
C PHE A 38 -4.62 -11.89 3.57
N LEU A 39 -5.47 -12.85 3.91
CA LEU A 39 -5.70 -13.29 5.28
C LEU A 39 -4.38 -13.69 5.96
N THR A 40 -3.57 -14.53 5.30
CA THR A 40 -2.33 -15.05 5.87
C THR A 40 -1.30 -13.94 6.09
N ARG A 41 -1.03 -13.09 5.07
CA ARG A 41 -0.03 -12.02 5.20
C ARG A 41 -0.40 -10.97 6.24
N PHE A 42 -1.69 -10.60 6.36
CA PHE A 42 -2.16 -9.63 7.34
C PHE A 42 -2.18 -10.21 8.75
N THR A 43 -2.52 -11.50 8.89
CA THR A 43 -2.44 -12.21 10.18
C THR A 43 -1.01 -12.28 10.68
N ILE A 44 -0.04 -12.65 9.84
CA ILE A 44 1.39 -12.66 10.18
C ILE A 44 1.83 -11.25 10.62
N ALA A 45 1.51 -10.23 9.84
CA ALA A 45 1.86 -8.85 10.15
C ALA A 45 1.25 -8.37 11.49
N TYR A 46 -0.02 -8.68 11.74
CA TYR A 46 -0.71 -8.34 12.98
C TYR A 46 -0.09 -9.00 14.21
N LEU A 47 0.16 -10.31 14.12
CA LEU A 47 0.71 -11.08 15.24
C LEU A 47 2.12 -10.61 15.59
N LEU A 48 2.98 -10.46 14.61
CA LEU A 48 4.36 -10.00 14.82
C LEU A 48 4.41 -8.57 15.37
N LEU A 49 3.61 -7.66 14.81
CA LEU A 49 3.57 -6.28 15.27
C LEU A 49 3.02 -6.19 16.70
N THR A 50 1.99 -6.99 17.02
CA THR A 50 1.41 -7.04 18.37
C THR A 50 2.41 -7.65 19.36
N ALA A 51 3.05 -8.76 19.02
CA ALA A 51 4.10 -9.37 19.84
C ALA A 51 5.25 -8.38 20.11
N TRP A 52 5.71 -7.69 19.07
CA TRP A 52 6.74 -6.65 19.23
C TRP A 52 6.32 -5.52 20.17
N MET A 53 5.05 -5.06 20.07
CA MET A 53 4.52 -4.04 20.97
C MET A 53 4.47 -4.52 22.43
N LEU A 54 4.01 -5.77 22.66
CA LEU A 54 3.92 -6.34 23.99
C LEU A 54 5.30 -6.52 24.66
N VAL A 55 6.28 -7.06 23.91
CA VAL A 55 7.66 -7.20 24.40
C VAL A 55 8.24 -5.85 24.78
N ARG A 56 8.10 -4.84 23.96
CA ARG A 56 8.60 -3.50 24.25
C ARG A 56 7.92 -2.85 25.45
N GLN A 57 6.66 -3.14 25.71
CA GLN A 57 5.97 -2.65 26.90
C GLN A 57 6.52 -3.29 28.18
N GLY A 58 6.75 -4.62 28.16
CA GLY A 58 7.32 -5.36 29.27
C GLY A 58 8.76 -4.94 29.63
N THR A 59 9.53 -4.43 28.67
CA THR A 59 10.92 -3.97 28.89
C THR A 59 11.03 -2.49 29.34
N GLY A 60 9.92 -1.78 29.55
CA GLY A 60 9.93 -0.36 29.97
C GLY A 60 10.55 0.61 28.95
N ILE A 61 10.95 0.11 27.75
CA ILE A 61 11.61 0.91 26.68
C ILE A 61 10.60 1.87 25.99
N PHE A 62 9.32 1.69 26.23
CA PHE A 62 8.29 2.65 25.81
C PHE A 62 8.11 3.74 26.85
N SER A 63 9.03 4.69 26.92
CA SER A 63 8.68 6.02 27.39
C SER A 63 7.77 6.66 26.35
N TYR A 64 6.47 6.47 26.52
CA TYR A 64 5.48 7.25 25.78
C TYR A 64 5.66 8.72 26.16
N HIS A 65 6.16 9.52 25.23
CA HIS A 65 6.01 10.95 25.31
C HIS A 65 4.59 11.29 24.85
N PRO A 66 3.68 11.69 25.75
CA PRO A 66 2.38 12.17 25.33
C PRO A 66 2.59 13.43 24.49
N GLN A 67 2.31 13.32 23.19
CA GLN A 67 2.10 14.51 22.39
C GLN A 67 0.84 15.19 22.94
N LYS A 68 1.07 16.32 23.69
CA LYS A 68 0.05 17.24 24.22
C LYS A 68 -1.20 16.56 24.82
N GLY A 69 -1.15 16.26 26.14
CA GLY A 69 -2.37 16.19 26.97
C GLY A 69 -3.20 14.91 26.93
N GLY A 70 -2.72 13.79 26.38
CA GLY A 70 -3.48 12.55 26.30
C GLY A 70 -3.10 11.53 27.39
N ALA A 71 -4.09 10.81 27.93
CA ALA A 71 -3.91 9.64 28.78
C ALA A 71 -3.03 8.59 28.08
N ALA A 72 -2.28 7.80 28.87
CA ALA A 72 -1.42 6.72 28.34
C ALA A 72 -2.17 5.86 27.32
N PRO A 73 -1.60 5.57 26.14
CA PRO A 73 -2.31 4.86 25.10
C PRO A 73 -2.59 3.44 25.58
N ARG A 74 -3.84 3.09 25.60
CA ARG A 74 -4.24 1.68 25.71
C ARG A 74 -3.77 1.00 24.44
N ILE A 75 -2.93 -0.04 24.52
CA ILE A 75 -2.39 -0.76 23.36
C ILE A 75 -3.49 -1.19 22.39
N PHE A 76 -4.66 -1.58 22.91
CA PHE A 76 -5.73 -2.19 22.15
C PHE A 76 -6.91 -1.28 21.81
N ARG A 77 -7.10 -0.18 22.51
CA ARG A 77 -8.28 0.69 22.34
C ARG A 77 -7.89 2.11 21.94
N SER A 78 -8.67 2.67 21.02
CA SER A 78 -8.62 4.10 20.70
C SER A 78 -9.17 4.95 21.84
N GLN A 79 -8.89 6.23 21.82
CA GLN A 79 -9.34 7.18 22.85
C GLN A 79 -10.86 7.40 22.81
N SER A 80 -11.48 7.23 21.63
CA SER A 80 -12.93 7.42 21.44
C SER A 80 -13.52 6.39 20.48
N TRP A 81 -14.84 6.19 20.56
CA TRP A 81 -15.59 5.35 19.61
C TRP A 81 -15.49 5.88 18.17
N ARG A 82 -15.49 7.20 18.00
CA ARG A 82 -15.32 7.84 16.68
C ARG A 82 -13.95 7.52 16.07
N ASP A 83 -12.92 7.46 16.88
CA ASP A 83 -11.59 7.08 16.41
C ASP A 83 -11.52 5.58 16.11
N GLU A 84 -12.22 4.74 16.88
CA GLU A 84 -12.30 3.31 16.58
C GLU A 84 -12.98 3.04 15.22
N LEU A 85 -14.05 3.79 14.88
CA LEU A 85 -14.66 3.74 13.55
C LEU A 85 -13.69 4.19 12.45
N ARG A 86 -12.84 5.19 12.71
CA ARG A 86 -11.78 5.58 11.77
C ARG A 86 -10.74 4.48 11.59
N MET A 87 -10.38 3.76 12.68
CA MET A 87 -9.47 2.62 12.60
C MET A 87 -10.07 1.46 11.80
N LEU A 88 -11.38 1.19 11.98
CA LEU A 88 -12.11 0.25 11.13
C LEU A 88 -12.06 0.70 9.66
N GLY A 89 -12.32 1.98 9.39
CA GLY A 89 -12.20 2.56 8.05
C GLY A 89 -10.80 2.38 7.45
N LEU A 90 -9.73 2.56 8.22
CA LEU A 90 -8.35 2.30 7.79
C LEU A 90 -8.13 0.83 7.43
N GLY A 91 -8.65 -0.11 8.23
CA GLY A 91 -8.53 -1.55 7.95
C GLY A 91 -9.30 -1.99 6.71
N VAL A 92 -10.47 -1.40 6.47
CA VAL A 92 -11.27 -1.65 5.27
C VAL A 92 -10.60 -1.02 4.04
N LEU A 93 -10.36 0.30 4.09
CA LEU A 93 -9.88 1.07 2.94
C LEU A 93 -8.44 0.78 2.55
N GLY A 94 -7.55 0.52 3.50
CA GLY A 94 -6.14 0.16 3.24
C GLY A 94 -5.89 -1.35 3.32
N GLY A 95 -6.91 -2.15 3.52
CA GLY A 95 -6.81 -3.59 3.68
C GLY A 95 -7.84 -4.33 2.84
N SER A 96 -8.91 -4.82 3.46
CA SER A 96 -9.83 -5.77 2.82
C SER A 96 -10.46 -5.24 1.53
N LEU A 97 -11.01 -4.03 1.51
CA LEU A 97 -11.63 -3.47 0.30
C LEU A 97 -10.61 -3.27 -0.83
N TYR A 98 -9.45 -2.65 -0.51
CA TYR A 98 -8.40 -2.42 -1.49
C TYR A 98 -7.94 -3.74 -2.16
N PHE A 99 -7.52 -4.72 -1.35
CA PHE A 99 -6.98 -5.97 -1.90
C PHE A 99 -8.04 -6.85 -2.56
N MET A 100 -9.27 -6.86 -2.04
CA MET A 100 -10.33 -7.65 -2.68
C MET A 100 -10.73 -7.05 -4.04
N THR A 101 -10.91 -5.74 -4.14
CA THR A 101 -11.27 -5.10 -5.41
C THR A 101 -10.13 -5.18 -6.43
N GLU A 102 -8.86 -5.00 -6.02
CA GLU A 102 -7.70 -5.16 -6.89
C GLU A 102 -7.55 -6.59 -7.43
N ASN A 103 -7.61 -7.57 -6.54
CA ASN A 103 -7.42 -8.97 -6.92
C ASN A 103 -8.57 -9.52 -7.76
N VAL A 104 -9.82 -9.11 -7.48
CA VAL A 104 -10.97 -9.47 -8.31
C VAL A 104 -10.93 -8.74 -9.66
N ALA A 105 -10.44 -7.50 -9.72
CA ALA A 105 -10.21 -6.81 -10.99
C ALA A 105 -9.30 -7.64 -11.91
N LEU A 106 -8.23 -8.21 -11.37
CA LEU A 106 -7.29 -9.06 -12.12
C LEU A 106 -7.92 -10.34 -12.73
N LEU A 107 -9.07 -10.77 -12.23
CA LEU A 107 -9.83 -11.88 -12.83
C LEU A 107 -10.66 -11.44 -14.05
N HIS A 108 -10.96 -10.16 -14.16
CA HIS A 108 -11.87 -9.62 -15.20
C HIS A 108 -11.16 -8.72 -16.22
N THR A 109 -9.98 -8.18 -15.91
CA THR A 109 -9.19 -7.35 -16.82
C THR A 109 -7.73 -7.74 -16.81
N THR A 110 -6.93 -7.14 -17.68
CA THR A 110 -5.49 -7.42 -17.74
C THR A 110 -4.73 -6.81 -16.55
N ALA A 111 -3.60 -7.42 -16.19
CA ALA A 111 -2.70 -6.84 -15.20
C ALA A 111 -2.22 -5.43 -15.61
N THR A 112 -2.03 -5.20 -16.91
CA THR A 112 -1.68 -3.89 -17.47
C THR A 112 -2.76 -2.84 -17.17
N ASN A 113 -4.04 -3.12 -17.47
CA ASN A 113 -5.14 -2.20 -17.19
C ASN A 113 -5.31 -1.95 -15.69
N THR A 114 -5.30 -3.03 -14.88
CA THR A 114 -5.39 -2.92 -13.41
C THR A 114 -4.26 -2.05 -12.86
N SER A 115 -3.02 -2.32 -13.27
CA SER A 115 -1.85 -1.56 -12.83
C SER A 115 -1.94 -0.08 -13.24
N LEU A 116 -2.38 0.22 -14.47
CA LEU A 116 -2.55 1.59 -14.96
C LEU A 116 -3.55 2.38 -14.09
N ILE A 117 -4.70 1.77 -13.82
CA ILE A 117 -5.76 2.40 -13.04
C ILE A 117 -5.34 2.56 -11.57
N VAL A 118 -4.80 1.52 -10.94
CA VAL A 118 -4.37 1.55 -9.54
C VAL A 118 -3.20 2.53 -9.34
N CYS A 119 -2.21 2.54 -10.23
CA CYS A 119 -1.08 3.47 -10.15
C CYS A 119 -1.44 4.91 -10.52
N SER A 120 -2.68 5.20 -10.94
CA SER A 120 -3.20 6.57 -11.05
C SER A 120 -3.59 7.19 -9.69
N CYS A 121 -3.57 6.40 -8.61
CA CYS A 121 -3.92 6.82 -7.25
C CYS A 121 -3.26 8.13 -6.79
N PRO A 122 -1.98 8.46 -7.09
CA PRO A 122 -1.39 9.75 -6.72
C PRO A 122 -2.12 10.96 -7.31
N LEU A 123 -2.65 10.86 -8.52
CA LEU A 123 -3.46 11.94 -9.11
C LEU A 123 -4.75 12.16 -8.31
N PHE A 124 -5.52 11.09 -8.08
CA PHE A 124 -6.76 11.18 -7.32
C PHE A 124 -6.50 11.65 -5.88
N THR A 125 -5.46 11.14 -5.23
CA THR A 125 -5.04 11.60 -3.89
C THR A 125 -4.73 13.10 -3.90
N SER A 126 -3.98 13.58 -4.88
CA SER A 126 -3.61 15.01 -5.00
C SER A 126 -4.83 15.90 -5.20
N ILE A 127 -5.78 15.47 -6.03
CA ILE A 127 -7.01 16.22 -6.30
C ILE A 127 -7.88 16.24 -5.04
N VAL A 128 -8.22 15.08 -4.50
CA VAL A 128 -9.17 14.95 -3.40
C VAL A 128 -8.63 15.62 -2.12
N LEU A 129 -7.40 15.29 -1.71
CA LEU A 129 -6.81 15.88 -0.52
C LEU A 129 -6.50 17.36 -0.71
N GLY A 130 -6.05 17.76 -1.88
CA GLY A 130 -5.79 19.18 -2.19
C GLY A 130 -7.06 20.05 -2.21
N CYS A 131 -8.24 19.48 -2.51
CA CYS A 131 -9.51 20.18 -2.38
C CYS A 131 -9.94 20.33 -0.91
N ILE A 132 -9.74 19.29 -0.08
CA ILE A 132 -10.20 19.25 1.31
C ILE A 132 -9.18 19.94 2.25
N TYR A 133 -7.89 19.74 2.02
CA TYR A 133 -6.81 20.24 2.89
C TYR A 133 -5.89 21.19 2.12
N PRO A 134 -5.98 22.51 2.30
CA PRO A 134 -5.10 23.48 1.62
C PRO A 134 -3.60 23.20 1.82
N ALA A 135 -3.20 22.66 2.97
CA ALA A 135 -1.82 22.28 3.26
C ALA A 135 -1.28 21.11 2.40
N GLU A 136 -2.18 20.30 1.81
CA GLU A 136 -1.81 19.21 0.91
C GLU A 136 -1.81 19.62 -0.57
N ARG A 137 -2.15 20.87 -0.88
CA ARG A 137 -2.13 21.37 -2.26
C ARG A 137 -0.73 21.33 -2.84
N LEU A 138 -0.61 20.72 -4.00
CA LEU A 138 0.64 20.75 -4.74
C LEU A 138 0.94 22.16 -5.24
N SER A 139 2.19 22.57 -5.12
CA SER A 139 2.71 23.75 -5.80
C SER A 139 2.56 23.61 -7.33
N ARG A 140 2.72 24.71 -8.09
CA ARG A 140 2.68 24.64 -9.56
C ARG A 140 3.69 23.63 -10.10
N ARG A 141 4.91 23.59 -9.55
CA ARG A 141 5.95 22.62 -9.93
C ARG A 141 5.55 21.19 -9.52
N GLY A 142 4.97 21.01 -8.31
CA GLY A 142 4.46 19.72 -7.86
C GLY A 142 3.40 19.15 -8.81
N ARG A 143 2.48 19.98 -9.31
CA ARG A 143 1.45 19.55 -10.27
C ARG A 143 2.07 19.09 -11.61
N TRP A 144 3.03 19.84 -12.16
CA TRP A 144 3.74 19.42 -13.37
C TRP A 144 4.57 18.15 -13.14
N GLY A 145 5.25 18.06 -11.99
CA GLY A 145 6.02 16.87 -11.62
C GLY A 145 5.13 15.61 -11.52
N THR A 146 3.97 15.72 -10.88
CA THR A 146 3.00 14.62 -10.77
C THR A 146 2.45 14.22 -12.15
N LEU A 147 2.13 15.21 -13.02
CA LEU A 147 1.66 14.94 -14.37
C LEU A 147 2.72 14.23 -15.21
N LEU A 148 3.98 14.69 -15.18
CA LEU A 148 5.09 14.04 -15.88
C LEU A 148 5.33 12.61 -15.38
N ALA A 149 5.31 12.41 -14.06
CA ALA A 149 5.44 11.08 -13.48
C ALA A 149 4.29 10.15 -13.89
N PHE A 150 3.06 10.66 -13.97
CA PHE A 150 1.91 9.91 -14.45
C PHE A 150 2.04 9.52 -15.93
N LEU A 151 2.45 10.45 -16.81
CA LEU A 151 2.70 10.14 -18.21
C LEU A 151 3.83 9.12 -18.38
N GLY A 152 4.90 9.24 -17.59
CA GLY A 152 5.97 8.25 -17.54
C GLY A 152 5.47 6.88 -17.10
N MET A 153 4.59 6.82 -16.09
CA MET A 153 3.97 5.58 -15.61
C MET A 153 3.13 4.91 -16.72
N ILE A 154 2.34 5.68 -17.47
CA ILE A 154 1.60 5.15 -18.63
C ILE A 154 2.56 4.45 -19.61
N LEU A 155 3.67 5.09 -19.97
CA LEU A 155 4.66 4.50 -20.90
C LEU A 155 5.28 3.22 -20.32
N VAL A 156 5.62 3.22 -19.03
CA VAL A 156 6.18 2.05 -18.34
C VAL A 156 5.20 0.88 -18.34
N VAL A 157 3.95 1.12 -17.93
CA VAL A 157 2.94 0.05 -17.79
C VAL A 157 2.53 -0.51 -19.16
N LEU A 158 2.35 0.34 -20.16
CA LEU A 158 2.05 -0.11 -21.51
C LEU A 158 3.21 -0.86 -22.17
N ASN A 159 4.45 -0.56 -21.76
CA ASN A 159 5.68 -1.24 -22.17
C ASN A 159 5.75 -1.52 -23.71
N GLY A 160 5.29 -0.57 -24.52
CA GLY A 160 5.24 -0.67 -25.98
C GLY A 160 4.06 -1.47 -26.54
N ARG A 161 3.19 -2.02 -25.72
CA ARG A 161 1.97 -2.71 -26.13
C ARG A 161 0.76 -1.82 -25.87
N PHE A 162 0.36 -1.03 -26.87
CA PHE A 162 -0.77 -0.09 -26.78
C PHE A 162 -2.14 -0.77 -26.98
N VAL A 163 -2.30 -1.99 -26.50
CA VAL A 163 -3.58 -2.71 -26.59
C VAL A 163 -4.24 -2.69 -25.22
N LEU A 164 -5.21 -1.78 -25.06
CA LEU A 164 -6.09 -1.73 -23.88
C LEU A 164 -7.29 -2.66 -24.15
N GLN A 165 -7.37 -3.76 -23.42
CA GLN A 165 -8.57 -4.59 -23.40
C GLN A 165 -9.51 -4.04 -22.31
N LEU A 166 -10.50 -3.24 -22.72
CA LEU A 166 -11.45 -2.65 -21.79
C LEU A 166 -12.40 -3.73 -21.24
N SER A 167 -12.49 -3.81 -19.94
CA SER A 167 -13.45 -4.63 -19.20
C SER A 167 -14.19 -3.75 -18.20
N PRO A 168 -15.44 -3.37 -18.45
CA PRO A 168 -16.15 -2.40 -17.59
C PRO A 168 -16.17 -2.79 -16.12
N LEU A 169 -16.37 -4.08 -15.81
CA LEU A 169 -16.36 -4.58 -14.44
C LEU A 169 -14.95 -4.57 -13.83
N GLY A 170 -13.96 -5.11 -14.56
CA GLY A 170 -12.57 -5.16 -14.10
C GLY A 170 -11.99 -3.77 -13.89
N ASP A 171 -12.24 -2.85 -14.81
CA ASP A 171 -11.75 -1.47 -14.74
C ASP A 171 -12.44 -0.68 -13.62
N ALA A 172 -13.75 -0.90 -13.40
CA ALA A 172 -14.47 -0.32 -12.28
C ALA A 172 -13.96 -0.83 -10.91
N LEU A 173 -13.64 -2.12 -10.79
CA LEU A 173 -13.06 -2.69 -9.59
C LEU A 173 -11.63 -2.17 -9.33
N ALA A 174 -10.81 -2.03 -10.38
CA ALA A 174 -9.50 -1.40 -10.27
C ALA A 174 -9.59 0.07 -9.82
N LEU A 175 -10.58 0.82 -10.34
CA LEU A 175 -10.84 2.18 -9.88
C LEU A 175 -11.34 2.21 -8.42
N ALA A 176 -12.18 1.25 -8.02
CA ALA A 176 -12.63 1.12 -6.63
C ALA A 176 -11.45 0.88 -5.68
N SER A 177 -10.46 0.05 -6.04
CA SER A 177 -9.25 -0.14 -5.23
C SER A 177 -8.42 1.15 -5.15
N CYS A 178 -8.24 1.85 -6.26
CA CYS A 178 -7.58 3.16 -6.29
C CYS A 178 -8.27 4.16 -5.34
N MET A 179 -9.60 4.29 -5.43
CA MET A 179 -10.39 5.18 -4.57
C MET A 179 -10.41 4.75 -3.11
N SER A 180 -10.33 3.44 -2.86
CA SER A 180 -10.15 2.88 -1.51
C SER A 180 -8.85 3.40 -0.87
N TRP A 181 -7.75 3.41 -1.61
CA TRP A 181 -6.47 3.97 -1.14
C TRP A 181 -6.51 5.48 -0.93
N VAL A 182 -7.23 6.22 -1.78
CA VAL A 182 -7.50 7.66 -1.56
C VAL A 182 -8.25 7.86 -0.25
N GLY A 183 -9.30 7.07 -0.01
CA GLY A 183 -10.05 7.07 1.25
C GLY A 183 -9.18 6.74 2.46
N TYR A 184 -8.30 5.73 2.35
CA TYR A 184 -7.30 5.43 3.37
C TYR A 184 -6.42 6.65 3.68
N SER A 185 -5.94 7.35 2.64
CA SER A 185 -5.11 8.55 2.77
C SER A 185 -5.84 9.72 3.46
N LEU A 186 -7.16 9.85 3.23
CA LEU A 186 -8.02 10.81 3.93
C LEU A 186 -8.17 10.46 5.41
N VAL A 187 -8.52 9.22 5.71
CA VAL A 187 -8.79 8.79 7.08
C VAL A 187 -7.52 8.84 7.92
N ILE A 188 -6.38 8.35 7.41
CA ILE A 188 -5.13 8.34 8.16
C ILE A 188 -4.68 9.74 8.53
N LYS A 189 -4.91 10.73 7.67
CA LYS A 189 -4.59 12.13 7.97
C LYS A 189 -5.36 12.65 9.19
N THR A 190 -6.59 12.21 9.40
CA THR A 190 -7.42 12.66 10.54
C THR A 190 -6.95 12.11 11.89
N VAL A 191 -6.15 11.04 11.91
CA VAL A 191 -5.73 10.33 13.13
C VAL A 191 -4.22 10.29 13.35
N SER A 192 -3.42 10.55 12.31
CA SER A 192 -1.95 10.41 12.36
C SER A 192 -1.26 11.40 13.32
N GLU A 193 -1.90 12.53 13.66
CA GLU A 193 -1.38 13.48 14.66
C GLU A 193 -1.62 13.02 16.09
N ARG A 194 -2.65 12.19 16.33
CA ARG A 194 -3.08 11.75 17.67
C ARG A 194 -2.58 10.35 18.02
N TYR A 195 -2.31 9.53 17.03
CA TYR A 195 -1.90 8.14 17.21
C TYR A 195 -0.55 7.85 16.54
N SER A 196 0.26 7.04 17.19
CA SER A 196 1.54 6.62 16.59
C SER A 196 1.32 5.76 15.35
N ALA A 197 2.26 5.84 14.38
CA ALA A 197 2.22 4.99 13.19
C ALA A 197 2.16 3.49 13.54
N LEU A 198 2.79 3.09 14.65
CA LEU A 198 2.78 1.71 15.14
C LEU A 198 1.36 1.26 15.54
N PHE A 199 0.65 2.09 16.30
CA PHE A 199 -0.74 1.84 16.69
C PHE A 199 -1.66 1.79 15.48
N LEU A 200 -1.55 2.77 14.59
CA LEU A 200 -2.35 2.84 13.35
C LEU A 200 -2.13 1.61 12.48
N THR A 201 -0.88 1.24 12.22
CA THR A 201 -0.54 0.06 11.41
C THR A 201 -1.10 -1.22 12.01
N ARG A 202 -1.01 -1.41 13.32
CA ARG A 202 -1.61 -2.56 13.99
C ARG A 202 -3.13 -2.60 13.83
N LYS A 203 -3.80 -1.44 13.95
CA LYS A 203 -5.26 -1.34 13.75
C LYS A 203 -5.66 -1.65 12.30
N VAL A 204 -4.87 -1.22 11.31
CA VAL A 204 -5.09 -1.57 9.90
C VAL A 204 -5.09 -3.09 9.73
N PHE A 205 -4.09 -3.79 10.27
CA PHE A 205 -4.03 -5.24 10.15
C PHE A 205 -5.15 -5.94 10.93
N PHE A 206 -5.44 -5.50 12.16
CA PHE A 206 -6.52 -6.06 12.96
C PHE A 206 -7.87 -5.99 12.24
N TYR A 207 -8.25 -4.78 11.78
CA TYR A 207 -9.52 -4.60 11.09
C TYR A 207 -9.51 -5.17 9.67
N GLY A 208 -8.37 -5.19 9.00
CA GLY A 208 -8.23 -5.89 7.72
C GLY A 208 -8.54 -7.38 7.86
N VAL A 209 -7.96 -8.05 8.85
CA VAL A 209 -8.26 -9.46 9.15
C VAL A 209 -9.71 -9.63 9.60
N LEU A 210 -10.19 -8.79 10.51
CA LEU A 210 -11.55 -8.89 11.06
C LEU A 210 -12.62 -8.76 9.96
N THR A 211 -12.41 -7.90 8.98
CA THR A 211 -13.39 -7.63 7.92
C THR A 211 -13.35 -8.63 6.76
N ILE A 212 -12.24 -9.37 6.57
CA ILE A 212 -12.19 -10.46 5.59
C ILE A 212 -12.62 -11.80 6.21
N LEU A 213 -12.51 -11.97 7.52
CA LEU A 213 -12.80 -13.23 8.21
C LEU A 213 -14.21 -13.77 7.97
N PRO A 214 -15.28 -12.95 7.92
CA PRO A 214 -16.63 -13.41 7.57
C PRO A 214 -16.70 -14.16 6.24
N TRP A 215 -15.88 -13.78 5.24
CA TRP A 215 -15.81 -14.46 3.95
C TRP A 215 -15.47 -15.95 4.07
N PHE A 216 -14.59 -16.28 5.02
CA PHE A 216 -14.20 -17.65 5.32
C PHE A 216 -15.21 -18.36 6.26
N LEU A 217 -15.73 -17.65 7.25
CA LEU A 217 -16.67 -18.20 8.23
C LEU A 217 -18.03 -18.56 7.60
N PHE A 218 -18.49 -17.81 6.61
CA PHE A 218 -19.71 -18.11 5.86
C PHE A 218 -19.51 -19.10 4.70
N GLY A 219 -18.30 -19.68 4.56
CA GLY A 219 -18.02 -20.69 3.57
C GLY A 219 -17.93 -20.17 2.13
N LEU A 220 -17.80 -18.87 1.93
CA LEU A 220 -17.58 -18.28 0.60
C LEU A 220 -16.18 -18.57 0.07
N GLU A 221 -15.24 -18.86 0.97
CA GLU A 221 -13.88 -19.27 0.67
C GLU A 221 -13.41 -20.26 1.74
N SER A 222 -12.56 -21.22 1.36
CA SER A 222 -11.94 -22.15 2.32
C SER A 222 -10.72 -21.54 2.98
N PHE A 223 -10.46 -21.91 4.26
CA PHE A 223 -9.19 -21.53 4.89
C PHE A 223 -8.00 -22.15 4.13
N PRO A 224 -6.85 -21.44 4.07
CA PRO A 224 -5.70 -21.95 3.35
C PRO A 224 -5.22 -23.27 3.98
N PRO A 225 -5.01 -24.33 3.16
CA PRO A 225 -4.57 -25.63 3.68
C PRO A 225 -3.18 -25.53 4.31
N LEU A 226 -3.04 -26.04 5.52
CA LEU A 226 -1.76 -25.99 6.25
C LEU A 226 -0.64 -26.74 5.50
N SER A 227 -0.98 -27.80 4.78
CA SER A 227 -0.06 -28.55 3.92
C SER A 227 0.53 -27.73 2.80
N ILE A 228 -0.17 -26.72 2.28
CA ILE A 228 0.32 -25.78 1.28
C ILE A 228 1.16 -24.71 1.98
N LEU A 229 0.65 -24.11 3.07
CA LEU A 229 1.34 -23.04 3.79
C LEU A 229 2.72 -23.43 4.30
N LEU A 230 2.92 -24.70 4.70
CA LEU A 230 4.18 -25.20 5.25
C LEU A 230 5.22 -25.61 4.18
N ARG A 231 4.89 -25.58 2.91
CA ARG A 231 5.90 -25.79 1.85
C ARG A 231 6.96 -24.68 1.92
N PRO A 232 8.30 -25.00 1.97
CA PRO A 232 9.34 -24.00 2.27
C PRO A 232 9.32 -22.78 1.36
N ALA A 233 9.11 -22.96 0.05
CA ALA A 233 9.05 -21.86 -0.91
C ALA A 233 7.82 -20.95 -0.68
N ILE A 234 6.66 -21.54 -0.35
CA ILE A 234 5.42 -20.81 -0.09
C ILE A 234 5.53 -20.08 1.26
N LEU A 235 6.01 -20.78 2.30
CA LEU A 235 6.21 -20.19 3.62
C LEU A 235 7.18 -19.02 3.56
N GLY A 236 8.33 -19.15 2.89
CA GLY A 236 9.30 -18.07 2.72
C GLY A 236 8.69 -16.85 2.03
N ASN A 237 7.89 -17.08 0.98
CA ASN A 237 7.20 -16.04 0.26
C ASN A 237 6.12 -15.34 1.13
N LEU A 238 5.32 -16.10 1.87
CA LEU A 238 4.30 -15.56 2.80
C LEU A 238 4.95 -14.79 3.96
N LEU A 239 6.09 -15.25 4.48
CA LEU A 239 6.85 -14.52 5.50
C LEU A 239 7.40 -13.21 4.93
N PHE A 240 7.94 -13.20 3.71
CA PHE A 240 8.34 -11.95 3.07
C PHE A 240 7.17 -10.99 2.93
N LEU A 241 6.02 -11.45 2.41
CA LEU A 241 4.83 -10.62 2.25
C LEU A 241 4.26 -10.14 3.60
N GLY A 242 4.25 -10.97 4.64
CA GLY A 242 3.74 -10.62 5.96
C GLY A 242 4.69 -9.72 6.75
N CYS A 243 5.97 -10.10 6.88
CA CYS A 243 6.93 -9.39 7.72
C CYS A 243 7.46 -8.13 7.03
N VAL A 244 7.91 -8.23 5.77
CA VAL A 244 8.58 -7.13 5.08
C VAL A 244 7.54 -6.25 4.38
N ALA A 245 6.82 -6.80 3.40
CA ALA A 245 5.94 -6.02 2.56
C ALA A 245 4.68 -5.51 3.29
N SER A 246 4.17 -6.25 4.28
CA SER A 246 3.07 -5.76 5.12
C SER A 246 3.61 -5.04 6.35
N MET A 247 4.16 -5.72 7.35
CA MET A 247 4.48 -5.12 8.64
C MET A 247 5.45 -3.93 8.53
N LEU A 248 6.64 -4.14 7.96
CA LEU A 248 7.67 -3.09 7.90
C LEU A 248 7.28 -1.97 6.93
N CYS A 249 6.77 -2.32 5.75
CA CYS A 249 6.41 -1.33 4.73
C CYS A 249 5.21 -0.47 5.15
N TYR A 250 4.12 -1.04 5.70
CA TYR A 250 3.00 -0.23 6.21
C TYR A 250 3.41 0.68 7.37
N LEU A 251 4.24 0.16 8.29
CA LEU A 251 4.75 0.97 9.40
C LEU A 251 5.60 2.14 8.88
N SER A 252 6.48 1.87 7.92
CA SER A 252 7.32 2.89 7.28
C SER A 252 6.49 3.90 6.51
N TRP A 253 5.51 3.41 5.73
CA TRP A 253 4.59 4.24 4.96
C TRP A 253 3.79 5.19 5.84
N ASN A 254 3.18 4.68 6.92
CA ASN A 254 2.41 5.49 7.85
C ASN A 254 3.27 6.55 8.56
N LYS A 255 4.55 6.25 8.86
CA LYS A 255 5.51 7.24 9.35
C LYS A 255 5.82 8.30 8.29
N CYS A 256 5.98 7.89 7.03
CA CYS A 256 6.22 8.82 5.93
C CYS A 256 5.02 9.74 5.70
N MET A 257 3.80 9.19 5.66
CA MET A 257 2.57 9.99 5.50
C MET A 257 2.39 11.01 6.62
N ALA A 258 2.68 10.63 7.86
CA ALA A 258 2.60 11.54 9.01
C ALA A 258 3.63 12.68 8.97
N ARG A 259 4.76 12.51 8.26
CA ARG A 259 5.85 13.49 8.19
C ARG A 259 5.92 14.28 6.90
N LEU A 260 5.64 13.65 5.77
CA LEU A 260 5.71 14.27 4.43
C LEU A 260 4.37 14.82 3.96
N GLY A 261 3.27 14.40 4.59
CA GLY A 261 1.91 14.58 4.10
C GLY A 261 1.52 13.48 3.10
N ALA A 262 0.21 13.25 3.00
CA ALA A 262 -0.33 12.13 2.22
C ALA A 262 -0.07 12.29 0.71
N VAL A 263 -0.28 13.47 0.16
CA VAL A 263 -0.07 13.77 -1.27
C VAL A 263 1.39 13.59 -1.68
N THR A 264 2.33 14.17 -0.90
CA THR A 264 3.77 14.04 -1.18
C THR A 264 4.25 12.60 -1.10
N CYS A 265 3.77 11.85 -0.09
CA CYS A 265 4.12 10.46 0.11
C CYS A 265 3.59 9.58 -1.03
N THR A 266 2.30 9.75 -1.39
CA THR A 266 1.65 8.94 -2.43
C THR A 266 2.27 9.14 -3.81
N ASN A 267 2.85 10.30 -4.12
CA ASN A 267 3.55 10.51 -5.40
C ASN A 267 4.71 9.52 -5.62
N TRP A 268 5.34 9.00 -4.57
CA TRP A 268 6.37 7.99 -4.71
C TRP A 268 5.84 6.65 -5.26
N VAL A 269 4.52 6.41 -5.21
CA VAL A 269 3.89 5.19 -5.77
C VAL A 269 4.14 5.04 -7.27
N TYR A 270 4.44 6.12 -8.00
CA TYR A 270 4.85 6.01 -9.40
C TYR A 270 6.15 5.21 -9.63
N ILE A 271 6.91 4.91 -8.58
CA ILE A 271 8.08 4.01 -8.64
C ILE A 271 7.64 2.54 -8.71
N ASN A 272 6.45 2.18 -8.23
CA ASN A 272 5.96 0.78 -8.23
C ASN A 272 6.15 0.09 -9.59
N PRO A 273 5.63 0.62 -10.71
CA PRO A 273 5.77 -0.05 -12.00
C PRO A 273 7.24 -0.26 -12.43
N LEU A 274 8.14 0.64 -12.03
CA LEU A 274 9.57 0.51 -12.35
C LEU A 274 10.17 -0.73 -11.69
N THR A 275 9.91 -0.91 -10.40
CA THR A 275 10.41 -2.07 -9.65
C THR A 275 9.70 -3.35 -10.04
N THR A 276 8.39 -3.30 -10.33
CA THR A 276 7.64 -4.46 -10.82
C THR A 276 8.25 -5.00 -12.12
N ILE A 277 8.46 -4.14 -13.11
CA ILE A 277 9.00 -4.56 -14.43
C ILE A 277 10.45 -4.98 -14.32
N LEU A 278 11.26 -4.30 -13.49
CA LEU A 278 12.64 -4.71 -13.25
C LEU A 278 12.72 -6.12 -12.66
N PHE A 279 11.85 -6.44 -11.69
CA PHE A 279 11.82 -7.78 -11.09
C PHE A 279 11.18 -8.81 -12.01
N ALA A 280 10.20 -8.44 -12.84
CA ALA A 280 9.65 -9.32 -13.88
C ALA A 280 10.72 -9.67 -14.93
N TRP A 281 11.57 -8.71 -15.31
CA TRP A 281 12.72 -8.97 -16.16
C TRP A 281 13.73 -9.92 -15.51
N LEU A 282 14.08 -9.69 -14.22
CA LEU A 282 15.09 -10.49 -13.51
C LEU A 282 14.63 -11.91 -13.18
N ILE A 283 13.33 -12.13 -12.90
CA ILE A 283 12.79 -13.40 -12.37
C ILE A 283 11.95 -14.15 -13.39
N LEU A 284 11.25 -13.43 -14.28
CA LEU A 284 10.33 -14.00 -15.25
C LEU A 284 10.85 -13.88 -16.69
N ASP A 285 12.10 -13.39 -16.90
CA ASP A 285 12.73 -13.16 -18.21
C ASP A 285 11.89 -12.27 -19.15
N GLU A 286 11.07 -11.37 -18.60
CA GLU A 286 10.25 -10.45 -19.40
C GLU A 286 11.15 -9.34 -20.00
N PRO A 287 11.03 -9.01 -21.31
CA PRO A 287 11.94 -8.08 -21.96
C PRO A 287 11.74 -6.64 -21.50
N LEU A 288 12.86 -5.93 -21.27
CA LEU A 288 12.86 -4.47 -21.08
C LEU A 288 12.78 -3.77 -22.44
N THR A 289 11.80 -2.87 -22.59
CA THR A 289 11.59 -2.13 -23.83
C THR A 289 12.15 -0.71 -23.77
N ARG A 290 12.28 -0.04 -24.94
CA ARG A 290 12.62 1.39 -25.02
C ARG A 290 11.55 2.26 -24.33
N CYS A 291 10.27 1.84 -24.38
CA CYS A 291 9.18 2.53 -23.69
C CYS A 291 9.35 2.48 -22.17
N PHE A 292 9.84 1.37 -21.61
CA PHE A 292 10.20 1.30 -20.19
C PHE A 292 11.27 2.34 -19.83
N LEU A 293 12.36 2.42 -20.60
CA LEU A 293 13.45 3.38 -20.32
C LEU A 293 12.99 4.83 -20.39
N ALA A 294 12.22 5.17 -21.44
CA ALA A 294 11.66 6.51 -21.61
C ALA A 294 10.70 6.88 -20.47
N GLY A 295 9.79 5.97 -20.14
CA GLY A 295 8.83 6.16 -19.06
C GLY A 295 9.50 6.25 -17.69
N ALA A 296 10.51 5.43 -17.41
CA ALA A 296 11.30 5.48 -16.19
C ALA A 296 12.00 6.84 -16.04
N SER A 297 12.59 7.35 -17.11
CA SER A 297 13.21 8.69 -17.11
C SER A 297 12.20 9.79 -16.82
N LEU A 298 11.00 9.73 -17.40
CA LEU A 298 9.93 10.69 -17.14
C LEU A 298 9.42 10.63 -15.69
N ILE A 299 9.26 9.44 -15.13
CA ILE A 299 8.87 9.25 -13.72
C ILE A 299 9.90 9.91 -12.81
N LEU A 300 11.17 9.54 -12.95
CA LEU A 300 12.25 10.05 -12.09
C LEU A 300 12.39 11.57 -12.22
N PHE A 301 12.31 12.11 -13.43
CA PHE A 301 12.37 13.55 -13.69
C PHE A 301 11.16 14.29 -13.12
N GLY A 302 9.95 13.73 -13.28
CA GLY A 302 8.72 14.29 -12.71
C GLY A 302 8.75 14.33 -11.19
N LEU A 303 9.18 13.25 -10.54
CA LEU A 303 9.33 13.17 -9.08
C LEU A 303 10.40 14.15 -8.58
N TRP A 304 11.51 14.30 -9.29
CA TRP A 304 12.57 15.26 -8.97
C TRP A 304 12.09 16.72 -9.03
N ILE A 305 11.34 17.10 -10.08
CA ILE A 305 10.72 18.42 -10.17
C ILE A 305 9.74 18.64 -9.02
N GLY A 306 8.89 17.62 -8.75
CA GLY A 306 7.84 17.71 -7.74
C GLY A 306 8.35 17.83 -6.29
N THR A 307 9.53 17.27 -6.00
CA THR A 307 10.08 17.24 -4.63
C THR A 307 11.05 18.36 -4.31
N ARG A 308 11.53 19.15 -5.29
CA ARG A 308 12.57 20.17 -5.10
C ARG A 308 12.18 21.40 -4.28
N HIS A 309 10.90 21.61 -3.95
CA HIS A 309 10.49 22.79 -3.16
C HIS A 309 9.26 22.48 -2.29
N LYS A 310 9.50 22.09 -1.07
CA LYS A 310 8.75 22.49 0.13
C LYS A 310 9.67 23.24 1.07
#